data_6c75916e0c2c44e17529bac3fbb39f01
#
_entry.id   6c75916e0c2c44e17529bac3fbb39f01
#
_cell.length_a   1.000
_cell.length_b   1.000
_cell.length_c   1.000
_cell.angle_alpha   90.00
_cell.angle_beta   90.00
_cell.angle_gamma   90.00
#
_symmetry.space_group_name_H-M   'P 1'
#
loop_
_entity.id
_entity.type
_entity.pdbx_description
1 polymer ?
#
loop_
_entity_poly.entity_id
_entity_poly.type
_entity_poly.pdbx_seq_one_letter_code
_entity_poly.pdbx_strand_id
1 'polypeptide(L)'
;MPIYKLRDWIIYKNLDWDCLSSNPSAIFLLEQNISLINWKRLSANKNAIELLERNPDKICWDELSRNQSAIHILTKNTHKINWRELSKNPNAIGLLEKNKKNIDWLYLSSNPSA
;
A
#
# COMPACT_ATOMS: atom_id res chain seq x y z
N MET A 1 -4.16 -32.74 -5.62
CA MET A 1 -5.30 -33.13 -4.80
C MET A 1 -6.58 -32.53 -5.34
N PRO A 2 -7.39 -33.31 -6.02
CA PRO A 2 -8.54 -32.75 -6.74
C PRO A 2 -9.56 -32.02 -5.85
N ILE A 3 -9.80 -32.55 -4.67
CA ILE A 3 -10.78 -31.99 -3.73
C ILE A 3 -10.32 -30.59 -3.26
N TYR A 4 -9.02 -30.44 -2.98
CA TYR A 4 -8.49 -29.15 -2.55
C TYR A 4 -8.53 -28.10 -3.67
N LYS A 5 -8.24 -28.51 -4.90
CA LYS A 5 -8.30 -27.60 -6.04
C LYS A 5 -9.72 -27.10 -6.30
N LEU A 6 -10.69 -27.99 -6.21
CA LEU A 6 -12.09 -27.63 -6.39
C LEU A 6 -12.56 -26.68 -5.28
N ARG A 7 -12.19 -27.00 -4.04
CA ARG A 7 -12.51 -26.18 -2.88
C ARG A 7 -11.88 -24.80 -2.99
N ASP A 8 -10.60 -24.74 -3.36
CA ASP A 8 -9.88 -23.48 -3.55
C ASP A 8 -10.53 -22.66 -4.64
N TRP A 9 -10.93 -23.26 -5.76
CA TRP A 9 -11.60 -22.58 -6.84
C TRP A 9 -12.92 -21.96 -6.38
N ILE A 10 -13.72 -22.67 -5.58
CA ILE A 10 -14.97 -22.16 -5.01
C ILE A 10 -14.70 -20.99 -4.08
N ILE A 11 -13.68 -21.12 -3.24
CA ILE A 11 -13.27 -20.05 -2.31
C ILE A 11 -12.87 -18.81 -3.08
N TYR A 12 -12.02 -18.92 -4.10
CA TYR A 12 -11.57 -17.79 -4.91
C TYR A 12 -12.73 -17.07 -5.58
N LYS A 13 -13.71 -17.82 -6.07
CA LYS A 13 -14.88 -17.26 -6.73
C LYS A 13 -15.72 -16.41 -5.79
N ASN A 14 -15.76 -16.76 -4.51
CA ASN A 14 -16.61 -16.11 -3.51
C ASN A 14 -15.84 -15.16 -2.57
N LEU A 15 -14.53 -14.99 -2.79
CA LEU A 15 -13.72 -14.12 -1.93
C LEU A 15 -13.99 -12.65 -2.21
N ASP A 16 -13.92 -11.87 -1.14
CA ASP A 16 -13.91 -10.41 -1.24
C ASP A 16 -12.48 -9.95 -1.51
N TRP A 17 -12.16 -9.74 -2.77
CA TRP A 17 -10.83 -9.34 -3.19
C TRP A 17 -10.44 -7.94 -2.72
N ASP A 18 -11.41 -7.07 -2.48
CA ASP A 18 -11.14 -5.76 -1.91
C ASP A 18 -10.61 -5.89 -0.48
N CYS A 19 -11.27 -6.68 0.33
CA CYS A 19 -10.82 -6.94 1.70
C CYS A 19 -9.48 -7.69 1.73
N LEU A 20 -9.29 -8.68 0.85
CA LEU A 20 -8.03 -9.42 0.76
C LEU A 20 -6.88 -8.52 0.37
N SER A 21 -7.11 -7.57 -0.52
CA SER A 21 -6.07 -6.63 -0.94
C SER A 21 -5.56 -5.78 0.23
N SER A 22 -6.37 -5.55 1.23
CA SER A 22 -5.99 -4.84 2.46
C SER A 22 -5.39 -5.74 3.53
N ASN A 23 -5.47 -7.06 3.37
CA ASN A 23 -5.05 -8.03 4.39
C ASN A 23 -3.55 -8.32 4.28
N PRO A 24 -2.75 -7.97 5.31
CA PRO A 24 -1.30 -8.23 5.27
C PRO A 24 -0.94 -9.72 5.18
N SER A 25 -1.84 -10.61 5.57
CA SER A 25 -1.61 -12.05 5.55
C SER A 25 -2.01 -12.70 4.22
N ALA A 26 -2.57 -11.94 3.28
CA ALA A 26 -3.10 -12.48 2.03
C ALA A 26 -2.15 -12.29 0.83
N ILE A 27 -0.93 -11.82 1.03
CA ILE A 27 -0.02 -11.44 -0.07
C ILE A 27 0.25 -12.62 -1.01
N PHE A 28 0.49 -13.80 -0.47
CA PHE A 28 0.75 -14.98 -1.30
C PHE A 28 -0.41 -15.27 -2.26
N LEU A 29 -1.63 -15.19 -1.75
CA LEU A 29 -2.83 -15.40 -2.56
C LEU A 29 -2.98 -14.31 -3.63
N LEU A 30 -2.72 -13.07 -3.27
CA LEU A 30 -2.79 -11.94 -4.19
C LEU A 30 -1.77 -12.04 -5.31
N GLU A 31 -0.55 -12.47 -5.01
CA GLU A 31 0.50 -12.66 -6.01
C GLU A 31 0.09 -13.65 -7.10
N GLN A 32 -0.73 -14.63 -6.75
CA GLN A 32 -1.21 -15.63 -7.70
C GLN A 32 -2.47 -15.20 -8.45
N ASN A 33 -3.05 -14.07 -8.08
CA ASN A 33 -4.32 -13.59 -8.65
C ASN A 33 -4.25 -12.09 -8.97
N ILE A 34 -3.22 -11.69 -9.68
CA ILE A 34 -2.91 -10.28 -9.97
C ILE A 34 -4.12 -9.54 -10.57
N SER A 35 -4.86 -10.19 -11.46
CA SER A 35 -6.00 -9.55 -12.13
C SER A 35 -7.18 -9.26 -11.20
N LEU A 36 -7.18 -9.83 -10.01
CA LEU A 36 -8.27 -9.67 -9.03
C LEU A 36 -7.96 -8.66 -7.94
N ILE A 37 -6.73 -8.14 -7.91
CA ILE A 37 -6.29 -7.22 -6.86
C ILE A 37 -6.99 -5.87 -6.97
N ASN A 38 -7.45 -5.34 -5.83
CA ASN A 38 -7.80 -3.94 -5.70
C ASN A 38 -6.52 -3.17 -5.36
N TRP A 39 -5.91 -2.55 -6.35
CA TRP A 39 -4.62 -1.91 -6.22
C TRP A 39 -4.61 -0.71 -5.28
N LYS A 40 -5.74 0.00 -5.19
CA LYS A 40 -5.87 1.10 -4.23
C LYS A 40 -5.72 0.58 -2.80
N ARG A 41 -6.43 -0.48 -2.47
CA ARG A 41 -6.35 -1.09 -1.14
C ARG A 41 -5.00 -1.75 -0.90
N LEU A 42 -4.43 -2.37 -1.94
CA LEU A 42 -3.12 -3.00 -1.83
C LEU A 42 -2.05 -1.96 -1.54
N SER A 43 -2.17 -0.77 -2.10
CA SER A 43 -1.19 0.30 -1.87
C SER A 43 -1.11 0.71 -0.39
N ALA A 44 -2.17 0.50 0.37
CA ALA A 44 -2.20 0.74 1.81
C ALA A 44 -1.75 -0.49 2.62
N ASN A 45 -1.52 -1.62 1.99
CA ASN A 45 -1.17 -2.87 2.65
C ASN A 45 0.32 -2.88 3.01
N LYS A 46 0.63 -2.94 4.31
CA LYS A 46 2.01 -2.84 4.80
C LYS A 46 2.92 -3.99 4.36
N ASN A 47 2.36 -5.15 4.00
CA ASN A 47 3.14 -6.30 3.55
C ASN A 47 3.21 -6.44 2.03
N ALA A 48 2.63 -5.50 1.28
CA ALA A 48 2.53 -5.57 -0.17
C ALA A 48 3.63 -4.80 -0.91
N ILE A 49 4.64 -4.31 -0.21
CA ILE A 49 5.62 -3.41 -0.80
C ILE A 49 6.35 -4.05 -1.98
N GLU A 50 6.78 -5.30 -1.85
CA GLU A 50 7.47 -6.00 -2.92
C GLU A 50 6.58 -6.17 -4.15
N LEU A 51 5.32 -6.53 -3.93
CA LEU A 51 4.34 -6.70 -5.01
C LEU A 51 4.08 -5.37 -5.71
N LEU A 52 3.99 -4.28 -4.96
CA LEU A 52 3.83 -2.94 -5.50
C LEU A 52 5.05 -2.50 -6.31
N GLU A 53 6.26 -2.80 -5.84
CA GLU A 53 7.49 -2.46 -6.57
C GLU A 53 7.56 -3.16 -7.94
N ARG A 54 6.98 -4.36 -8.05
CA ARG A 54 6.93 -5.08 -9.31
C ARG A 54 5.88 -4.52 -10.27
N ASN A 55 4.94 -3.73 -9.77
CA ASN A 55 3.82 -3.19 -10.54
C ASN A 55 3.66 -1.69 -10.31
N PRO A 56 4.69 -0.89 -10.59
CA PRO A 56 4.68 0.53 -10.25
C PRO A 56 3.57 1.33 -10.94
N ASP A 57 3.14 0.91 -12.11
CA ASP A 57 2.06 1.56 -12.86
C ASP A 57 0.67 1.33 -12.23
N LYS A 58 0.58 0.41 -11.28
CA LYS A 58 -0.67 0.10 -10.58
C LYS A 58 -0.77 0.70 -9.19
N ILE A 59 0.30 1.33 -8.71
CA ILE A 59 0.32 1.92 -7.37
C ILE A 59 -0.65 3.10 -7.27
N CYS A 60 -1.46 3.10 -6.22
CA CYS A 60 -2.22 4.28 -5.81
C CYS A 60 -1.35 5.10 -4.87
N TRP A 61 -0.76 6.18 -5.37
CA TRP A 61 0.22 6.97 -4.64
C TRP A 61 -0.35 7.68 -3.41
N ASP A 62 -1.63 8.03 -3.42
CA ASP A 62 -2.29 8.60 -2.25
C ASP A 62 -2.31 7.62 -1.09
N GLU A 63 -2.72 6.39 -1.35
CA GLU A 63 -2.75 5.35 -0.33
C GLU A 63 -1.33 4.92 0.08
N LEU A 64 -0.42 4.86 -0.88
CA LEU A 64 0.97 4.49 -0.59
C LEU A 64 1.64 5.52 0.31
N SER A 65 1.31 6.80 0.13
CA SER A 65 1.87 7.87 0.97
C SER A 65 1.53 7.69 2.43
N ARG A 66 0.40 7.06 2.75
CA ARG A 66 0.02 6.73 4.12
C ARG A 66 0.60 5.41 4.62
N ASN A 67 1.18 4.62 3.73
CA ASN A 67 1.67 3.29 4.07
C ASN A 67 3.00 3.39 4.82
N GLN A 68 3.02 2.98 6.08
CA GLN A 68 4.19 3.10 6.95
C GLN A 68 5.38 2.27 6.46
N SER A 69 5.14 1.23 5.69
CA SER A 69 6.19 0.37 5.15
C SER A 69 6.72 0.84 3.80
N ALA A 70 6.17 1.92 3.24
CA ALA A 70 6.44 2.35 1.87
C ALA A 70 7.46 3.50 1.77
N ILE A 71 8.09 3.91 2.87
CA ILE A 71 8.98 5.08 2.87
C ILE A 71 10.09 4.92 1.83
N HIS A 72 10.63 3.73 1.69
CA HIS A 72 11.69 3.44 0.72
C HIS A 72 11.25 3.74 -0.73
N ILE A 73 10.06 3.28 -1.12
CA ILE A 73 9.51 3.55 -2.46
C ILE A 73 9.23 5.04 -2.62
N LEU A 74 8.66 5.67 -1.60
CA LEU A 74 8.32 7.09 -1.63
C LEU A 74 9.55 7.96 -1.78
N THR A 75 10.63 7.62 -1.09
CA THR A 75 11.90 8.35 -1.19
C THR A 75 12.43 8.39 -2.61
N LYS A 76 12.23 7.32 -3.37
CA LYS A 76 12.67 7.22 -4.77
C LYS A 76 11.73 7.91 -5.75
N ASN A 77 10.52 8.25 -5.33
CA ASN A 77 9.45 8.78 -6.20
C ASN A 77 8.80 10.02 -5.60
N THR A 78 9.61 10.96 -5.14
CA THR A 78 9.14 12.16 -4.45
C THR A 78 8.13 12.97 -5.27
N HIS A 79 8.25 12.94 -6.59
CA HIS A 79 7.34 13.67 -7.49
C HIS A 79 5.93 13.06 -7.57
N LYS A 80 5.76 11.84 -7.04
CA LYS A 80 4.46 11.14 -7.03
C LYS A 80 3.81 11.13 -5.66
N ILE A 81 4.50 11.61 -4.63
CA ILE A 81 4.00 11.61 -3.26
C ILE A 81 2.79 12.53 -3.11
N ASN A 82 1.76 12.05 -2.44
CA ASN A 82 0.72 12.91 -1.88
C ASN A 82 1.22 13.40 -0.52
N TRP A 83 1.74 14.62 -0.48
CA TRP A 83 2.38 15.19 0.71
C TRP A 83 1.42 15.36 1.88
N ARG A 84 0.15 15.63 1.59
CA ARG A 84 -0.89 15.71 2.61
C ARG A 84 -1.07 14.38 3.33
N GLU A 85 -1.14 13.30 2.57
CA GLU A 85 -1.27 11.95 3.14
C GLU A 85 0.03 11.50 3.80
N LEU A 86 1.17 11.87 3.24
CA LEU A 86 2.47 11.55 3.84
C LEU A 86 2.64 12.21 5.21
N SER A 87 2.09 13.41 5.37
CA SER A 87 2.17 14.12 6.66
C SER A 87 1.50 13.36 7.80
N LYS A 88 0.60 12.45 7.49
CA LYS A 88 -0.05 11.57 8.48
C LYS A 88 0.74 10.32 8.76
N ASN A 89 1.78 10.04 7.99
CA ASN A 89 2.53 8.79 8.08
C ASN A 89 3.59 8.89 9.19
N PRO A 90 3.48 8.11 10.28
CA PRO A 90 4.40 8.24 11.41
C PRO A 90 5.85 7.89 11.08
N ASN A 91 6.09 7.14 10.00
CA ASN A 91 7.45 6.76 9.59
C ASN A 91 8.07 7.74 8.59
N ALA A 92 7.38 8.83 8.24
CA ALA A 92 7.79 9.72 7.18
C ALA A 92 8.55 10.97 7.65
N ILE A 93 8.86 11.10 8.94
CA ILE A 93 9.45 12.32 9.48
C ILE A 93 10.75 12.70 8.77
N GLY A 94 11.66 11.74 8.54
CA GLY A 94 12.91 12.01 7.84
C GLY A 94 12.70 12.52 6.42
N LEU A 95 11.74 11.94 5.70
CA LEU A 95 11.39 12.35 4.35
C LEU A 95 10.72 13.73 4.34
N LEU A 96 9.88 14.01 5.30
CA LEU A 96 9.23 15.30 5.45
C LEU A 96 10.25 16.40 5.74
N GLU A 97 11.22 16.14 6.61
CA GLU A 97 12.28 17.11 6.94
C GLU A 97 13.09 17.51 5.71
N LYS A 98 13.34 16.58 4.81
CA LYS A 98 14.07 16.83 3.56
C LYS A 98 13.26 17.61 2.54
N ASN A 99 11.95 17.66 2.69
CA ASN A 99 11.04 18.25 1.70
C ASN A 99 10.06 19.25 2.35
N LYS A 100 10.58 20.12 3.19
CA LYS A 100 9.77 21.06 4.00
C LYS A 100 8.77 21.88 3.21
N LYS A 101 9.10 22.29 1.99
CA LYS A 101 8.19 23.12 1.17
C LYS A 101 6.93 22.38 0.71
N ASN A 102 6.90 21.06 0.80
CA ASN A 102 5.77 20.24 0.38
C ASN A 102 4.91 19.77 1.54
N ILE A 103 5.28 20.10 2.79
CA ILE A 103 4.58 19.62 3.97
C ILE A 103 3.25 20.34 4.13
N ASP A 104 2.21 19.57 4.41
CA ASP A 104 0.92 20.08 4.89
C ASP A 104 0.99 20.13 6.42
N TRP A 105 1.25 21.31 6.96
CA TRP A 105 1.47 21.49 8.38
C TRP A 105 0.27 21.10 9.25
N LEU A 106 -0.95 21.24 8.72
CA LEU A 106 -2.15 20.85 9.45
C LEU A 106 -2.17 19.35 9.72
N TYR A 107 -1.83 18.55 8.71
CA TYR A 107 -1.79 17.09 8.83
C TYR A 107 -0.55 16.61 9.56
N LEU A 108 0.56 17.32 9.44
CA LEU A 108 1.78 17.00 10.16
C LEU A 108 1.57 17.10 11.67
N SER A 109 0.84 18.12 12.12
CA SER A 109 0.59 18.29 13.55
C SER A 109 -0.24 17.15 14.16
N SER A 110 -0.95 16.37 13.36
CA SER A 110 -1.66 15.18 13.81
C SER A 110 -0.86 13.89 13.67
N ASN A 111 0.37 13.97 13.15
CA ASN A 111 1.25 12.80 12.99
C ASN A 111 1.84 12.44 14.37
N PRO A 112 1.66 11.20 14.86
CA PRO A 112 2.14 10.82 16.19
C PRO A 112 3.64 10.87 16.36
N SER A 113 4.42 10.91 15.27
CA SER A 113 5.88 10.98 15.30
C SER A 113 6.42 12.40 15.11
N ALA A 114 5.56 13.36 14.85
CA ALA A 114 5.96 14.76 14.75
C ALA A 114 6.02 15.39 16.13
#